data_6a7a5d29f13f7ce4314daa2cc7b54041
#
_entry.id   6a7a5d29f13f7ce4314daa2cc7b54041
#
_cell.length_a   1.000
_cell.length_b   1.000
_cell.length_c   1.000
_cell.angle_alpha   90.00
_cell.angle_beta   90.00
_cell.angle_gamma   90.00
#
_symmetry.space_group_name_H-M   'P 1'
#
loop_
_entity.id
_entity.type
_entity.pdbx_description
1 polymer ?
#
loop_
_entity_poly.entity_id
_entity_poly.type
_entity_poly.pdbx_seq_one_letter_code
_entity_poly.pdbx_strand_id
1 'polypeptide(L)'
;MSSPDHPSAVPSRPGSAFSRGFPVVMVVMAVLLALWVGFGRGIVGLLGALTPVYAVALALPLLVLHVVAAALFRRDSLNYPSHAVTGRTIATAVASWVITWGFGFFLPDSTPEGMRSVFTHVAGDEYLELGYGFVNILGVLSVAMAVALVLLAVTDLRVTARRLRGEPLTEDERLDRLERDQQQDVPGPATPHDSGAAAASRAGTAPRGPASGTGDEARADRAASSGEQR
;
A
#
# COMPACT_ATOMS: atom_id res chain seq x y z
N MET A 1 -32.29 12.68 19.53
CA MET A 1 -31.47 13.11 18.35
C MET A 1 -30.18 12.28 18.36
N SER A 2 -30.21 11.15 17.67
CA SER A 2 -29.01 10.28 17.51
C SER A 2 -28.15 10.93 16.45
N SER A 3 -26.89 11.24 16.78
CA SER A 3 -25.90 11.72 15.83
C SER A 3 -25.76 10.70 14.68
N PRO A 4 -25.76 11.14 13.42
CA PRO A 4 -25.50 10.23 12.32
C PRO A 4 -24.08 9.66 12.48
N ASP A 5 -23.97 8.34 12.48
CA ASP A 5 -22.72 7.62 12.47
C ASP A 5 -21.83 8.18 11.37
N HIS A 6 -20.74 8.83 11.76
CA HIS A 6 -19.73 9.28 10.82
C HIS A 6 -19.12 8.04 10.10
N PRO A 7 -19.02 8.07 8.77
CA PRO A 7 -18.42 6.97 8.03
C PRO A 7 -17.03 6.68 8.60
N SER A 8 -16.81 5.43 8.91
CA SER A 8 -15.62 4.88 9.54
C SER A 8 -14.34 5.47 8.94
N ALA A 9 -13.65 6.28 9.72
CA ALA A 9 -12.38 6.86 9.31
C ALA A 9 -11.44 5.72 8.89
N VAL A 10 -10.81 5.85 7.73
CA VAL A 10 -9.78 4.90 7.28
C VAL A 10 -8.78 4.70 8.42
N PRO A 11 -8.58 3.47 8.92
CA PRO A 11 -7.74 3.24 10.08
C PRO A 11 -6.35 3.79 9.81
N SER A 12 -5.85 4.62 10.73
CA SER A 12 -4.52 5.21 10.63
C SER A 12 -3.46 4.11 10.71
N ARG A 13 -2.63 3.98 9.68
CA ARG A 13 -1.42 3.15 9.78
C ARG A 13 -0.36 3.92 10.57
N PRO A 14 0.31 3.30 11.57
CA PRO A 14 1.44 3.94 12.24
C PRO A 14 2.53 4.22 11.19
N GLY A 15 2.88 5.48 10.98
CA GLY A 15 3.80 5.91 9.94
C GLY A 15 5.11 6.42 10.52
N SER A 16 6.22 5.67 10.36
CA SER A 16 7.56 6.20 10.54
C SER A 16 8.03 6.92 9.26
N ALA A 17 9.04 7.80 9.38
CA ALA A 17 9.65 8.44 8.21
C ALA A 17 10.20 7.40 7.21
N PHE A 18 10.73 6.28 7.73
CA PHE A 18 11.23 5.16 6.94
C PHE A 18 10.11 4.49 6.13
N SER A 19 8.97 4.15 6.75
CA SER A 19 7.87 3.48 6.06
C SER A 19 7.22 4.36 4.98
N ARG A 20 7.29 5.68 5.11
CA ARG A 20 6.84 6.63 4.08
C ARG A 20 7.76 6.67 2.86
N GLY A 21 9.08 6.65 3.08
CA GLY A 21 10.10 6.64 2.01
C GLY A 21 10.33 5.26 1.39
N PHE A 22 9.81 4.19 1.99
CA PHE A 22 10.12 2.82 1.61
C PHE A 22 9.84 2.48 0.12
N PRO A 23 8.75 2.94 -0.54
CA PRO A 23 8.54 2.68 -1.96
C PRO A 23 9.66 3.22 -2.86
N VAL A 24 10.29 4.34 -2.49
CA VAL A 24 11.46 4.89 -3.21
C VAL A 24 12.67 3.98 -2.99
N VAL A 25 12.90 3.53 -1.74
CA VAL A 25 13.96 2.56 -1.41
C VAL A 25 13.78 1.27 -2.22
N MET A 26 12.53 0.78 -2.39
CA MET A 26 12.24 -0.39 -3.22
C MET A 26 12.68 -0.20 -4.68
N VAL A 27 12.45 0.95 -5.29
CA VAL A 27 12.87 1.23 -6.67
C VAL A 27 14.39 1.27 -6.77
N VAL A 28 15.07 1.94 -5.84
CA VAL A 28 16.54 2.00 -5.81
C VAL A 28 17.12 0.60 -5.66
N MET A 29 16.59 -0.19 -4.72
CA MET A 29 17.03 -1.58 -4.52
C MET A 29 16.74 -2.46 -5.73
N ALA A 30 15.61 -2.26 -6.43
CA ALA A 30 15.30 -2.99 -7.65
C ALA A 30 16.37 -2.76 -8.73
N VAL A 31 16.79 -1.52 -8.93
CA VAL A 31 17.85 -1.16 -9.87
C VAL A 31 19.20 -1.78 -9.46
N LEU A 32 19.56 -1.64 -8.18
CA LEU A 32 20.80 -2.20 -7.64
C LEU A 32 20.86 -3.72 -7.77
N LEU A 33 19.75 -4.42 -7.49
CA LEU A 33 19.67 -5.88 -7.64
C LEU A 33 19.72 -6.32 -9.10
N ALA A 34 19.07 -5.59 -10.01
CA ALA A 34 19.14 -5.87 -11.43
C ALA A 34 20.57 -5.69 -11.96
N LEU A 35 21.25 -4.61 -11.56
CA LEU A 35 22.67 -4.40 -11.88
C LEU A 35 23.54 -5.50 -11.27
N TRP A 36 23.26 -5.93 -10.05
CA TRP A 36 23.98 -7.01 -9.37
C TRP A 36 23.81 -8.34 -10.11
N VAL A 37 22.57 -8.75 -10.42
CA VAL A 37 22.29 -10.00 -11.14
C VAL A 37 22.85 -9.96 -12.57
N GLY A 38 22.70 -8.82 -13.26
CA GLY A 38 23.20 -8.67 -14.63
C GLY A 38 24.73 -8.55 -14.70
N PHE A 39 25.33 -7.69 -13.86
CA PHE A 39 26.71 -7.24 -14.04
C PHE A 39 27.57 -7.36 -12.78
N GLY A 40 27.03 -7.82 -11.63
CA GLY A 40 27.77 -7.87 -10.37
C GLY A 40 29.08 -8.64 -10.42
N ARG A 41 29.16 -9.66 -11.30
CA ARG A 41 30.40 -10.43 -11.57
C ARG A 41 31.52 -9.59 -12.16
N GLY A 42 31.19 -8.44 -12.77
CA GLY A 42 32.19 -7.50 -13.29
C GLY A 42 33.06 -6.88 -12.21
N ILE A 43 32.60 -6.81 -10.95
CA ILE A 43 33.37 -6.30 -9.81
C ILE A 43 34.62 -7.17 -9.59
N VAL A 44 34.55 -8.46 -9.86
CA VAL A 44 35.66 -9.41 -9.71
C VAL A 44 36.25 -9.86 -11.07
N GLY A 45 35.90 -9.14 -12.16
CA GLY A 45 36.45 -9.40 -13.49
C GLY A 45 35.90 -10.68 -14.17
N LEU A 46 34.77 -11.22 -13.70
CA LEU A 46 34.18 -12.46 -14.17
C LEU A 46 33.01 -12.26 -15.18
N LEU A 47 33.03 -11.17 -15.96
CA LEU A 47 32.06 -11.01 -17.06
C LEU A 47 32.38 -11.96 -18.18
N GLY A 48 31.40 -12.78 -18.57
CA GLY A 48 31.54 -13.80 -19.60
C GLY A 48 30.46 -13.69 -20.66
N ALA A 49 30.42 -14.73 -21.52
CA ALA A 49 29.52 -14.79 -22.68
C ALA A 49 28.02 -14.83 -22.28
N LEU A 50 27.68 -15.26 -21.07
CA LEU A 50 26.30 -15.35 -20.60
C LEU A 50 25.78 -14.04 -20.00
N THR A 51 26.65 -13.07 -19.71
CA THR A 51 26.27 -11.76 -19.12
C THR A 51 25.10 -11.08 -19.87
N PRO A 52 25.08 -10.94 -21.22
CA PRO A 52 23.96 -10.31 -21.93
C PRO A 52 22.66 -11.10 -21.79
N VAL A 53 22.74 -12.43 -21.78
CA VAL A 53 21.57 -13.30 -21.57
C VAL A 53 20.98 -13.08 -20.20
N TYR A 54 21.81 -13.05 -19.17
CA TYR A 54 21.36 -12.82 -17.79
C TYR A 54 20.78 -11.40 -17.58
N ALA A 55 21.36 -10.41 -18.24
CA ALA A 55 20.84 -9.04 -18.17
C ALA A 55 19.41 -8.95 -18.74
N VAL A 56 19.12 -9.63 -19.85
CA VAL A 56 17.81 -9.58 -20.52
C VAL A 56 16.85 -10.61 -19.94
N ALA A 57 17.28 -11.86 -19.72
CA ALA A 57 16.38 -12.94 -19.34
C ALA A 57 16.09 -13.01 -17.84
N LEU A 58 16.99 -12.50 -16.99
CA LEU A 58 16.85 -12.58 -15.52
C LEU A 58 16.75 -11.19 -14.86
N ALA A 59 17.74 -10.32 -15.10
CA ALA A 59 17.80 -9.04 -14.42
C ALA A 59 16.64 -8.11 -14.82
N LEU A 60 16.30 -8.04 -16.11
CA LEU A 60 15.22 -7.19 -16.59
C LEU A 60 13.84 -7.63 -16.07
N PRO A 61 13.40 -8.90 -16.14
CA PRO A 61 12.14 -9.32 -15.54
C PRO A 61 12.08 -9.10 -14.02
N LEU A 62 13.16 -9.38 -13.29
CA LEU A 62 13.23 -9.11 -11.85
C LEU A 62 13.09 -7.61 -11.55
N LEU A 63 13.77 -6.75 -12.32
CA LEU A 63 13.64 -5.30 -12.23
C LEU A 63 12.18 -4.88 -12.42
N VAL A 64 11.54 -5.33 -13.50
CA VAL A 64 10.15 -4.99 -13.83
C VAL A 64 9.21 -5.41 -12.69
N LEU A 65 9.31 -6.64 -12.18
CA LEU A 65 8.47 -7.13 -11.10
C LEU A 65 8.64 -6.29 -9.81
N HIS A 66 9.87 -5.97 -9.41
CA HIS A 66 10.13 -5.16 -8.23
C HIS A 66 9.64 -3.71 -8.39
N VAL A 67 9.84 -3.11 -9.57
CA VAL A 67 9.36 -1.73 -9.85
C VAL A 67 7.84 -1.68 -9.88
N VAL A 68 7.18 -2.67 -10.49
CA VAL A 68 5.71 -2.79 -10.48
C VAL A 68 5.20 -2.92 -9.04
N ALA A 69 5.81 -3.81 -8.24
CA ALA A 69 5.44 -3.94 -6.81
C ALA A 69 5.61 -2.61 -6.06
N ALA A 70 6.75 -1.92 -6.24
CA ALA A 70 7.01 -0.62 -5.62
C ALA A 70 5.97 0.44 -6.02
N ALA A 71 5.59 0.50 -7.30
CA ALA A 71 4.58 1.42 -7.81
C ALA A 71 3.19 1.13 -7.22
N LEU A 72 2.82 -0.14 -7.11
CA LEU A 72 1.55 -0.56 -6.51
C LEU A 72 1.50 -0.24 -5.00
N PHE A 73 2.57 -0.52 -4.25
CA PHE A 73 2.65 -0.16 -2.83
C PHE A 73 2.64 1.35 -2.61
N ARG A 74 3.32 2.11 -3.47
CA ARG A 74 3.23 3.57 -3.45
C ARG A 74 1.79 4.04 -3.66
N ARG A 75 1.10 3.47 -4.66
CA ARG A 75 -0.30 3.79 -4.94
C ARG A 75 -1.21 3.45 -3.76
N ASP A 76 -1.01 2.29 -3.12
CA ASP A 76 -1.76 1.91 -1.91
C ASP A 76 -1.49 2.88 -0.76
N SER A 77 -0.21 3.23 -0.51
CA SER A 77 0.17 4.12 0.59
C SER A 77 -0.44 5.53 0.48
N LEU A 78 -0.67 6.03 -0.74
CA LEU A 78 -1.30 7.34 -0.97
C LEU A 78 -2.77 7.40 -0.51
N ASN A 79 -3.42 6.26 -0.33
CA ASN A 79 -4.79 6.19 0.19
C ASN A 79 -4.87 6.34 1.72
N TYR A 80 -3.74 6.41 2.42
CA TYR A 80 -3.67 6.55 3.88
C TYR A 80 -3.07 7.89 4.28
N PRO A 81 -3.58 8.55 5.34
CA PRO A 81 -3.04 9.84 5.81
C PRO A 81 -1.57 9.77 6.20
N SER A 82 -1.10 8.62 6.67
CA SER A 82 0.30 8.39 7.04
C SER A 82 1.25 8.19 5.86
N HIS A 83 0.71 7.90 4.65
CA HIS A 83 1.48 7.51 3.45
C HIS A 83 2.48 6.35 3.70
N ALA A 84 2.21 5.51 4.69
CA ALA A 84 3.13 4.47 5.13
C ALA A 84 2.76 3.09 4.56
N VAL A 85 3.78 2.28 4.26
CA VAL A 85 3.63 0.87 3.92
C VAL A 85 3.57 0.01 5.19
N THR A 86 3.02 -1.21 5.06
CA THR A 86 2.90 -2.13 6.20
C THR A 86 4.25 -2.79 6.55
N GLY A 87 4.45 -3.16 7.82
CA GLY A 87 5.63 -3.92 8.25
C GLY A 87 5.80 -5.25 7.50
N ARG A 88 4.70 -5.91 7.14
CA ARG A 88 4.69 -7.13 6.33
C ARG A 88 5.31 -6.88 4.95
N THR A 89 4.93 -5.78 4.29
CA THR A 89 5.51 -5.38 2.99
C THR A 89 7.02 -5.19 3.10
N ILE A 90 7.48 -4.50 4.15
CA ILE A 90 8.90 -4.26 4.39
C ILE A 90 9.64 -5.59 4.56
N ALA A 91 9.15 -6.48 5.42
CA ALA A 91 9.76 -7.78 5.68
C ALA A 91 9.85 -8.64 4.41
N THR A 92 8.76 -8.71 3.62
CA THR A 92 8.73 -9.47 2.36
C THR A 92 9.68 -8.89 1.32
N ALA A 93 9.76 -7.56 1.20
CA ALA A 93 10.69 -6.90 0.29
C ALA A 93 12.15 -7.18 0.67
N VAL A 94 12.50 -7.06 1.94
CA VAL A 94 13.86 -7.35 2.44
C VAL A 94 14.22 -8.82 2.20
N ALA A 95 13.32 -9.76 2.48
CA ALA A 95 13.54 -11.18 2.19
C ALA A 95 13.79 -11.42 0.70
N SER A 96 12.98 -10.79 -0.19
CA SER A 96 13.18 -10.86 -1.63
C SER A 96 14.55 -10.32 -2.05
N TRP A 97 15.00 -9.21 -1.48
CA TRP A 97 16.31 -8.62 -1.79
C TRP A 97 17.47 -9.53 -1.38
N VAL A 98 17.42 -10.13 -0.18
CA VAL A 98 18.46 -11.06 0.31
C VAL A 98 18.56 -12.27 -0.60
N ILE A 99 17.42 -12.86 -1.00
CA ILE A 99 17.37 -14.01 -1.89
C ILE A 99 17.93 -13.66 -3.27
N THR A 100 17.51 -12.53 -3.84
CA THR A 100 17.96 -12.06 -5.15
C THR A 100 19.46 -11.70 -5.15
N TRP A 101 19.94 -11.12 -4.04
CA TRP A 101 21.37 -10.86 -3.87
C TRP A 101 22.17 -12.15 -3.83
N GLY A 102 21.71 -13.15 -3.06
CA GLY A 102 22.30 -14.48 -3.00
C GLY A 102 22.29 -15.17 -4.38
N PHE A 103 21.17 -15.06 -5.11
CA PHE A 103 21.08 -15.58 -6.47
C PHE A 103 22.20 -15.04 -7.37
N GLY A 104 22.40 -13.70 -7.41
CA GLY A 104 23.48 -13.08 -8.21
C GLY A 104 24.89 -13.51 -7.76
N PHE A 105 25.08 -13.79 -6.46
CA PHE A 105 26.35 -14.24 -5.91
C PHE A 105 26.74 -15.65 -6.39
N PHE A 106 25.78 -16.55 -6.51
CA PHE A 106 26.01 -17.92 -6.99
C PHE A 106 25.92 -18.06 -8.50
N LEU A 107 25.42 -17.05 -9.24
CA LEU A 107 25.18 -17.13 -10.68
C LEU A 107 26.51 -17.25 -11.46
N PRO A 108 26.78 -18.39 -12.14
CA PRO A 108 28.03 -18.59 -12.86
C PRO A 108 27.99 -17.90 -14.22
N ASP A 109 29.16 -17.52 -14.73
CA ASP A 109 29.33 -17.05 -16.11
C ASP A 109 30.41 -17.85 -16.85
N SER A 110 30.32 -17.87 -18.17
CA SER A 110 31.29 -18.54 -19.04
C SER A 110 32.46 -17.60 -19.35
N THR A 111 33.55 -17.76 -18.60
CA THR A 111 34.79 -17.02 -18.81
C THR A 111 35.77 -17.82 -19.67
N PRO A 112 36.88 -17.23 -20.19
CA PRO A 112 37.91 -17.96 -20.93
C PRO A 112 38.55 -19.11 -20.13
N GLU A 113 38.54 -19.01 -18.79
CA GLU A 113 39.08 -20.00 -17.87
C GLU A 113 38.05 -21.08 -17.46
N GLY A 114 36.81 -20.97 -17.93
CA GLY A 114 35.71 -21.89 -17.59
C GLY A 114 34.52 -21.22 -16.93
N MET A 115 33.64 -22.04 -16.36
CA MET A 115 32.46 -21.56 -15.66
C MET A 115 32.84 -21.11 -14.27
N ARG A 116 32.61 -19.81 -13.95
CA ARG A 116 32.92 -19.21 -12.66
C ARG A 116 31.80 -18.30 -12.15
N SER A 117 31.63 -18.26 -10.85
CA SER A 117 30.71 -17.34 -10.15
C SER A 117 31.49 -16.51 -9.12
N VAL A 118 30.87 -15.50 -8.55
CA VAL A 118 31.47 -14.75 -7.42
C VAL A 118 31.75 -15.72 -6.26
N PHE A 119 30.84 -16.68 -6.03
CA PHE A 119 31.01 -17.71 -5.01
C PHE A 119 32.27 -18.56 -5.26
N THR A 120 32.45 -19.11 -6.46
CA THR A 120 33.63 -19.94 -6.77
C THR A 120 34.94 -19.14 -6.77
N HIS A 121 34.87 -17.86 -7.13
CA HIS A 121 36.04 -16.97 -7.03
C HIS A 121 36.52 -16.81 -5.57
N VAL A 122 35.60 -16.82 -4.61
CA VAL A 122 35.93 -16.65 -3.17
C VAL A 122 36.19 -17.99 -2.49
N ALA A 123 35.40 -19.01 -2.78
CA ALA A 123 35.43 -20.30 -2.07
C ALA A 123 36.39 -21.32 -2.71
N GLY A 124 36.62 -21.22 -4.03
CA GLY A 124 37.40 -22.16 -4.80
C GLY A 124 36.59 -22.82 -5.91
N ASP A 125 37.28 -23.20 -6.99
CA ASP A 125 36.63 -23.80 -8.20
C ASP A 125 36.06 -25.20 -7.89
N GLU A 126 36.55 -25.89 -6.89
CA GLU A 126 36.06 -27.19 -6.42
C GLU A 126 34.61 -27.16 -5.93
N TYR A 127 34.09 -25.96 -5.57
CA TYR A 127 32.72 -25.79 -5.12
C TYR A 127 31.72 -25.41 -6.21
N LEU A 128 32.11 -25.54 -7.50
CA LEU A 128 31.28 -25.16 -8.64
C LEU A 128 29.91 -25.90 -8.65
N GLU A 129 29.94 -27.22 -8.39
CA GLU A 129 28.71 -28.03 -8.36
C GLU A 129 27.77 -27.63 -7.25
N LEU A 130 28.32 -27.29 -6.07
CA LEU A 130 27.54 -26.73 -4.96
C LEU A 130 26.91 -25.38 -5.36
N GLY A 131 27.66 -24.54 -6.09
CA GLY A 131 27.18 -23.28 -6.65
C GLY A 131 25.99 -23.48 -7.57
N TYR A 132 26.01 -24.49 -8.46
CA TYR A 132 24.88 -24.84 -9.33
C TYR A 132 23.62 -25.27 -8.54
N GLY A 133 23.79 -26.00 -7.45
CA GLY A 133 22.68 -26.34 -6.55
C GLY A 133 22.01 -25.11 -5.98
N PHE A 134 22.78 -24.17 -5.45
CA PHE A 134 22.27 -22.94 -4.88
C PHE A 134 21.65 -22.01 -5.92
N VAL A 135 22.26 -21.84 -7.10
CA VAL A 135 21.74 -20.92 -8.12
C VAL A 135 20.36 -21.36 -8.63
N ASN A 136 20.12 -22.65 -8.77
CA ASN A 136 18.82 -23.17 -9.20
C ASN A 136 17.73 -22.88 -8.16
N ILE A 137 18.01 -23.15 -6.89
CA ILE A 137 17.06 -22.90 -5.80
C ILE A 137 16.81 -21.40 -5.63
N LEU A 138 17.87 -20.60 -5.53
CA LEU A 138 17.76 -19.15 -5.34
C LEU A 138 17.17 -18.45 -6.55
N GLY A 139 17.40 -18.93 -7.76
CA GLY A 139 16.82 -18.40 -8.99
C GLY A 139 15.30 -18.55 -9.00
N VAL A 140 14.80 -19.77 -8.74
CA VAL A 140 13.35 -20.01 -8.63
C VAL A 140 12.75 -19.20 -7.50
N LEU A 141 13.40 -19.16 -6.34
CA LEU A 141 12.92 -18.44 -5.16
C LEU A 141 12.91 -16.92 -5.37
N SER A 142 13.90 -16.37 -6.10
CA SER A 142 13.94 -14.92 -6.43
C SER A 142 12.74 -14.52 -7.29
N VAL A 143 12.42 -15.30 -8.31
CA VAL A 143 11.25 -15.04 -9.17
C VAL A 143 9.96 -15.21 -8.37
N ALA A 144 9.84 -16.29 -7.59
CA ALA A 144 8.67 -16.54 -6.76
C ALA A 144 8.42 -15.41 -5.75
N MET A 145 9.47 -14.92 -5.10
CA MET A 145 9.36 -13.79 -4.15
C MET A 145 9.02 -12.47 -4.83
N ALA A 146 9.58 -12.21 -6.02
CA ALA A 146 9.22 -11.02 -6.79
C ALA A 146 7.75 -11.04 -7.23
N VAL A 147 7.24 -12.20 -7.67
CA VAL A 147 5.81 -12.41 -7.98
C VAL A 147 4.96 -12.27 -6.71
N ALA A 148 5.38 -12.86 -5.59
CA ALA A 148 4.68 -12.75 -4.32
C ALA A 148 4.56 -11.29 -3.85
N LEU A 149 5.60 -10.47 -4.04
CA LEU A 149 5.54 -9.02 -3.77
C LEU A 149 4.48 -8.31 -4.61
N VAL A 150 4.38 -8.61 -5.90
CA VAL A 150 3.34 -8.04 -6.78
C VAL A 150 1.95 -8.48 -6.33
N LEU A 151 1.76 -9.78 -6.03
CA LEU A 151 0.48 -10.30 -5.54
C LEU A 151 0.08 -9.66 -4.20
N LEU A 152 1.03 -9.51 -3.29
CA LEU A 152 0.82 -8.81 -2.01
C LEU A 152 0.38 -7.37 -2.24
N ALA A 153 1.04 -6.63 -3.14
CA ALA A 153 0.68 -5.26 -3.47
C ALA A 153 -0.71 -5.15 -4.09
N VAL A 154 -1.07 -6.07 -4.99
CA VAL A 154 -2.42 -6.13 -5.60
C VAL A 154 -3.48 -6.44 -4.56
N THR A 155 -3.22 -7.39 -3.65
CA THR A 155 -4.19 -7.73 -2.59
C THR A 155 -4.38 -6.57 -1.61
N ASP A 156 -3.29 -5.92 -1.18
CA ASP A 156 -3.37 -4.75 -0.31
C ASP A 156 -4.17 -3.62 -0.97
N LEU A 157 -3.90 -3.33 -2.24
CA LEU A 157 -4.63 -2.30 -3.01
C LEU A 157 -6.13 -2.64 -3.14
N ARG A 158 -6.48 -3.91 -3.39
CA ARG A 158 -7.89 -4.35 -3.48
C ARG A 158 -8.60 -4.23 -2.14
N VAL A 159 -7.95 -4.63 -1.04
CA VAL A 159 -8.50 -4.48 0.31
C VAL A 159 -8.74 -3.01 0.64
N THR A 160 -7.77 -2.14 0.35
CA THR A 160 -7.91 -0.70 0.55
C THR A 160 -9.06 -0.13 -0.28
N ALA A 161 -9.17 -0.50 -1.56
CA ALA A 161 -10.25 -0.05 -2.43
C ALA A 161 -11.65 -0.48 -1.92
N ARG A 162 -11.80 -1.71 -1.39
CA ARG A 162 -13.05 -2.17 -0.77
C ARG A 162 -13.39 -1.37 0.48
N ARG A 163 -12.40 -1.12 1.34
CA ARG A 163 -12.59 -0.30 2.55
C ARG A 163 -13.07 1.11 2.21
N LEU A 164 -12.47 1.75 1.21
CA LEU A 164 -12.86 3.10 0.77
C LEU A 164 -14.28 3.14 0.21
N ARG A 165 -14.79 2.04 -0.37
CA ARG A 165 -16.17 1.91 -0.83
C ARG A 165 -17.16 1.51 0.28
N GLY A 166 -16.66 1.26 1.49
CA GLY A 166 -17.50 0.77 2.60
C GLY A 166 -18.01 -0.66 2.39
N GLU A 167 -17.36 -1.44 1.50
CA GLU A 167 -17.72 -2.84 1.29
C GLU A 167 -17.22 -3.73 2.45
N PRO A 168 -17.99 -4.73 2.89
CA PRO A 168 -17.53 -5.66 3.92
C PRO A 168 -16.31 -6.45 3.42
N LEU A 169 -15.33 -6.65 4.30
CA LEU A 169 -14.08 -7.34 3.98
C LEU A 169 -14.17 -8.84 4.22
N THR A 170 -14.99 -9.25 5.21
CA THR A 170 -15.19 -10.62 5.62
C THR A 170 -16.67 -11.02 5.46
N GLU A 171 -16.93 -12.34 5.37
CA GLU A 171 -18.31 -12.87 5.37
C GLU A 171 -19.02 -12.54 6.68
N ASP A 172 -18.33 -12.54 7.81
CA ASP A 172 -18.90 -12.17 9.11
C ASP A 172 -19.37 -10.71 9.11
N GLU A 173 -18.54 -9.77 8.62
CA GLU A 173 -18.97 -8.36 8.49
C GLU A 173 -20.15 -8.19 7.53
N ARG A 174 -20.24 -9.06 6.50
CA ARG A 174 -21.34 -9.06 5.56
C ARG A 174 -22.62 -9.55 6.22
N LEU A 175 -22.55 -10.63 6.99
CA LEU A 175 -23.68 -11.16 7.75
C LEU A 175 -24.16 -10.16 8.80
N ASP A 176 -23.25 -9.57 9.58
CA ASP A 176 -23.57 -8.51 10.56
C ASP A 176 -24.25 -7.29 9.92
N ARG A 177 -23.90 -6.97 8.68
CA ARG A 177 -24.55 -5.88 7.95
C ARG A 177 -25.97 -6.27 7.53
N LEU A 178 -26.15 -7.48 6.98
CA LEU A 178 -27.45 -7.98 6.60
C LEU A 178 -28.41 -8.08 7.80
N GLU A 179 -27.91 -8.54 8.95
CA GLU A 179 -28.71 -8.59 10.19
C GLU A 179 -29.13 -7.19 10.66
N ARG A 180 -28.24 -6.20 10.58
CA ARG A 180 -28.57 -4.81 10.93
C ARG A 180 -29.60 -4.21 9.98
N ASP A 181 -29.47 -4.45 8.67
CA ASP A 181 -30.41 -3.96 7.69
C ASP A 181 -31.79 -4.59 7.89
N GLN A 182 -31.88 -5.90 8.21
CA GLN A 182 -33.13 -6.58 8.56
C GLN A 182 -33.79 -6.04 9.85
N GLN A 183 -32.98 -5.69 10.85
CA GLN A 183 -33.52 -5.09 12.10
C GLN A 183 -34.05 -3.66 11.87
N GLN A 184 -33.50 -2.91 10.93
CA GLN A 184 -33.99 -1.58 10.58
C GLN A 184 -35.27 -1.60 9.75
N ASP A 185 -35.48 -2.66 8.95
CA ASP A 185 -36.68 -2.85 8.12
C ASP A 185 -37.88 -3.41 8.93
N VAL A 186 -37.70 -3.81 10.19
CA VAL A 186 -38.82 -4.19 11.04
C VAL A 186 -39.57 -2.91 11.41
N PRO A 187 -40.83 -2.70 10.93
CA PRO A 187 -41.62 -1.56 11.33
C PRO A 187 -41.75 -1.55 12.84
N GLY A 188 -41.22 -0.50 13.48
CA GLY A 188 -41.40 -0.31 14.92
C GLY A 188 -42.87 -0.51 15.30
N PRO A 189 -43.19 -1.07 16.49
CA PRO A 189 -44.55 -1.22 16.93
C PRO A 189 -45.24 0.15 16.79
N ALA A 190 -46.28 0.16 15.96
CA ALA A 190 -47.10 1.36 15.76
C ALA A 190 -47.46 1.92 17.10
N THR A 191 -46.88 3.04 17.48
CA THR A 191 -47.29 3.79 18.66
C THR A 191 -48.78 4.07 18.46
N PRO A 192 -49.64 3.68 19.39
CA PRO A 192 -51.05 3.99 19.32
C PRO A 192 -51.12 5.52 19.28
N HIS A 193 -51.48 6.07 18.12
CA HIS A 193 -51.85 7.47 18.03
C HIS A 193 -53.01 7.67 19.01
N ASP A 194 -52.73 8.41 20.06
CA ASP A 194 -53.71 8.95 20.99
C ASP A 194 -54.69 9.82 20.18
N SER A 195 -55.72 9.14 19.66
CA SER A 195 -56.85 9.78 18.98
C SER A 195 -57.83 10.39 20.00
N GLY A 196 -57.31 11.16 20.95
CA GLY A 196 -58.12 11.63 22.07
C GLY A 196 -57.78 13.01 22.61
N ALA A 197 -57.45 13.99 21.77
CA ALA A 197 -57.38 15.39 22.29
C ALA A 197 -57.48 16.44 21.18
N ALA A 198 -58.49 16.34 20.34
CA ALA A 198 -58.77 17.41 19.34
C ALA A 198 -60.25 17.82 19.41
N ALA A 199 -60.75 18.13 20.61
CA ALA A 199 -62.06 18.74 20.77
C ALA A 199 -62.13 19.61 22.05
N ALA A 200 -61.35 20.69 22.10
CA ALA A 200 -61.65 21.84 22.98
C ALA A 200 -60.56 22.90 22.85
N SER A 201 -60.61 23.75 21.90
CA SER A 201 -60.25 25.17 22.04
C SER A 201 -60.42 25.92 20.71
N ARG A 202 -61.66 26.12 20.35
CA ARG A 202 -62.04 27.25 19.51
C ARG A 202 -62.61 28.31 20.43
N ALA A 203 -61.82 29.27 20.83
CA ALA A 203 -62.27 30.59 21.21
C ALA A 203 -61.06 31.50 21.49
N GLY A 204 -61.01 32.59 20.77
CA GLY A 204 -60.39 33.80 21.34
C GLY A 204 -59.14 34.35 20.68
N THR A 205 -59.40 35.33 19.80
CA THR A 205 -58.79 36.65 19.88
C THR A 205 -57.59 37.00 19.01
N ALA A 206 -57.89 37.66 17.92
CA ALA A 206 -57.39 38.96 17.41
C ALA A 206 -55.88 39.16 17.09
N PRO A 207 -55.62 39.93 16.03
CA PRO A 207 -54.31 40.14 15.43
C PRO A 207 -53.58 41.33 16.08
N ARG A 208 -52.29 41.24 16.23
CA ARG A 208 -51.49 42.43 16.54
C ARG A 208 -50.31 42.51 15.57
N GLY A 209 -50.23 43.65 14.97
CA GLY A 209 -49.51 44.12 13.84
C GLY A 209 -47.97 44.20 13.98
N PRO A 210 -47.31 44.77 12.95
CA PRO A 210 -45.88 44.59 12.69
C PRO A 210 -45.03 45.60 13.47
N ALA A 211 -43.85 45.17 13.92
CA ALA A 211 -42.82 46.10 14.36
C ALA A 211 -41.55 45.80 13.54
N SER A 212 -41.25 46.73 12.70
CA SER A 212 -40.01 47.06 12.06
C SER A 212 -38.87 47.20 13.09
N GLY A 213 -37.71 46.66 12.73
CA GLY A 213 -36.45 46.84 13.46
C GLY A 213 -35.28 46.69 12.55
N THR A 214 -34.97 47.82 11.92
CA THR A 214 -33.70 48.13 11.21
C THR A 214 -32.54 48.17 12.20
N GLY A 215 -31.37 47.74 11.72
CA GLY A 215 -30.07 47.92 12.37
C GLY A 215 -29.09 47.00 11.67
N ASP A 216 -28.44 47.32 10.63
CA ASP A 216 -27.43 48.33 10.25
C ASP A 216 -26.11 48.15 11.01
N GLU A 217 -25.09 48.29 10.23
CA GLU A 217 -23.68 48.51 10.53
C GLU A 217 -22.81 47.30 10.99
N ALA A 218 -21.96 46.85 10.08
CA ALA A 218 -20.64 47.44 9.77
C ALA A 218 -19.50 46.87 10.64
N ARG A 219 -18.54 46.27 9.95
CA ARG A 219 -17.08 46.48 10.12
C ARG A 219 -16.34 45.31 9.45
N ALA A 220 -15.85 45.42 8.29
CA ALA A 220 -14.64 46.09 7.79
C ALA A 220 -13.37 45.73 8.58
N ASP A 221 -12.40 45.30 7.84
CA ASP A 221 -10.95 45.37 8.08
C ASP A 221 -10.33 44.46 9.15
N ARG A 222 -9.52 43.53 8.63
CA ARG A 222 -8.09 43.53 8.90
C ARG A 222 -7.30 42.77 7.83
N ALA A 223 -6.70 43.59 7.02
CA ALA A 223 -5.61 43.25 6.12
C ALA A 223 -4.32 42.98 6.92
N ALA A 224 -3.45 42.19 6.28
CA ALA A 224 -2.02 42.33 6.24
C ALA A 224 -1.18 42.29 7.53
N SER A 225 -0.29 41.32 7.55
CA SER A 225 1.09 41.38 8.06
C SER A 225 1.75 40.07 7.70
N SER A 226 2.60 39.94 6.66
CA SER A 226 4.03 40.27 6.65
C SER A 226 4.79 39.52 7.72
N GLY A 227 5.69 38.64 7.29
CA GLY A 227 6.66 37.97 8.13
C GLY A 227 7.56 37.05 7.29
N GLU A 228 8.32 37.63 6.38
CA GLU A 228 9.65 37.30 5.89
C GLU A 228 10.58 37.03 7.08
N GLN A 229 11.24 35.83 7.13
CA GLN A 229 12.60 35.69 7.66
C GLN A 229 13.15 34.26 7.34
N ARG A 230 14.15 34.31 6.51
CA ARG A 230 15.40 33.54 6.38
C ARG A 230 15.34 32.02 6.34
#